data_f60f08becf6e3656fdc731190020a01b
#
_entry.id   f60f08becf6e3656fdc731190020a01b
#
_cell.length_a   1.000
_cell.length_b   1.000
_cell.length_c   1.000
_cell.angle_alpha   90.00
_cell.angle_beta   90.00
_cell.angle_gamma   90.00
#
_symmetry.space_group_name_H-M   'P 1'
#
loop_
_entity.id
_entity.type
_entity.pdbx_description
1 polymer ?
#
loop_
_entity_poly.entity_id
_entity_poly.type
_entity_poly.pdbx_seq_one_letter_code
_entity_poly.pdbx_strand_id
1 'polypeptide(L)'
;MKRFLLILMAATLLAGCNSEKPLRILYWNIQNGMWDGQTDNYRRFTEWVTAQNPDICVWAESVSLYYSNTADPLPKEERYLPDGWQELAARYGHKYVYMGGHRDDYPQVITSRYPIENVKRIIGNGQDSVVTHGAGWARINFNGKELNLVTLHTWPQRWAYGIPQEQRDSSKAVNGGDRYRRMEMEYICKETVGKSNGAAGEYWMMMGDFNAKSRADNHFYNWPEDTTAFLVHDYIHQNTPYIDIIKEKYPNQFFTTTGGKTRIDFFYCTAPLYNKITEASVISDDYTTPVRNAQKISNFWHPSDHRPILVEFVL
;
A
#
# COMPACT_ATOMS: atom_id res chain seq x y z
N MET A 1 3.04 3.27 80.59
CA MET A 1 2.46 2.49 79.48
C MET A 1 2.57 3.31 78.21
N LYS A 2 3.59 3.02 77.40
CA LYS A 2 3.81 3.69 76.10
C LYS A 2 3.21 2.83 74.99
N ARG A 3 2.20 3.33 74.26
CA ARG A 3 1.63 2.67 73.06
C ARG A 3 2.48 3.01 71.85
N PHE A 4 3.13 2.01 71.29
CA PHE A 4 3.78 2.10 69.99
C PHE A 4 2.72 1.96 68.86
N LEU A 5 2.59 2.98 68.04
CA LEU A 5 1.76 2.98 66.84
C LEU A 5 2.63 2.48 65.67
N LEU A 6 2.37 1.28 65.16
CA LEU A 6 2.99 0.77 63.95
C LEU A 6 2.23 1.35 62.74
N ILE A 7 2.88 2.22 62.01
CA ILE A 7 2.38 2.68 60.70
C ILE A 7 2.86 1.69 59.63
N LEU A 8 1.94 0.90 59.13
CA LEU A 8 2.17 -0.01 57.97
C LEU A 8 2.08 0.83 56.70
N MET A 9 3.23 1.12 56.09
CA MET A 9 3.31 1.81 54.79
C MET A 9 3.08 0.77 53.69
N ALA A 10 1.87 0.69 53.17
CA ALA A 10 1.56 -0.11 51.97
C ALA A 10 2.11 0.60 50.76
N ALA A 11 3.26 0.12 50.29
CA ALA A 11 3.78 0.50 48.97
C ALA A 11 2.92 -0.18 47.89
N THR A 12 1.95 0.53 47.33
CA THR A 12 1.26 0.13 46.10
C THR A 12 2.26 0.22 44.93
N LEU A 13 2.79 -0.91 44.55
CA LEU A 13 3.46 -1.08 43.26
C LEU A 13 2.41 -0.86 42.15
N LEU A 14 2.34 0.36 41.64
CA LEU A 14 1.75 0.65 40.34
C LEU A 14 2.63 -0.03 39.28
N ALA A 15 2.37 -1.29 39.00
CA ALA A 15 2.82 -1.91 37.76
C ALA A 15 2.11 -1.15 36.61
N GLY A 16 2.75 -0.09 36.15
CA GLY A 16 2.35 0.56 34.91
C GLY A 16 2.45 -0.49 33.81
N CYS A 17 1.33 -1.01 33.33
CA CYS A 17 1.27 -1.65 32.05
C CYS A 17 1.73 -0.59 31.02
N ASN A 18 3.01 -0.61 30.67
CA ASN A 18 3.47 -0.02 29.43
C ASN A 18 2.85 -0.87 28.30
N SER A 19 1.61 -0.56 27.94
CA SER A 19 1.07 -1.08 26.69
C SER A 19 1.93 -0.47 25.59
N GLU A 20 2.75 -1.30 24.95
CA GLU A 20 3.52 -0.87 23.77
C GLU A 20 2.53 -0.23 22.80
N LYS A 21 2.82 1.02 22.40
CA LYS A 21 1.96 1.71 21.42
C LYS A 21 1.97 0.91 20.13
N PRO A 22 0.79 0.51 19.61
CA PRO A 22 0.74 -0.23 18.36
C PRO A 22 1.24 0.63 17.20
N LEU A 23 1.88 -0.01 16.23
CA LEU A 23 2.24 0.56 14.95
C LEU A 23 1.07 0.36 13.98
N ARG A 24 0.50 1.44 13.45
CA ARG A 24 -0.60 1.41 12.49
C ARG A 24 -0.10 1.81 11.10
N ILE A 25 -0.32 0.93 10.11
CA ILE A 25 0.11 1.15 8.72
C ILE A 25 -1.12 1.10 7.82
N LEU A 26 -1.31 2.16 7.06
CA LEU A 26 -2.39 2.33 6.10
C LEU A 26 -1.85 2.29 4.69
N TYR A 27 -2.40 1.44 3.84
CA TYR A 27 -2.18 1.45 2.39
C TYR A 27 -3.47 1.84 1.66
N TRP A 28 -3.36 2.65 0.62
CA TRP A 28 -4.47 2.95 -0.27
C TRP A 28 -4.00 3.40 -1.66
N ASN A 29 -4.54 2.82 -2.73
CA ASN A 29 -4.49 3.39 -4.07
C ASN A 29 -5.55 4.50 -4.13
N ILE A 30 -5.12 5.75 -4.30
CA ILE A 30 -5.96 6.94 -4.23
C ILE A 30 -6.35 7.49 -5.60
N GLN A 31 -6.35 6.65 -6.59
CA GLN A 31 -6.77 6.93 -7.96
C GLN A 31 -6.42 8.34 -8.47
N ASN A 32 -5.28 8.47 -9.14
CA ASN A 32 -4.79 9.74 -9.69
C ASN A 32 -4.76 10.91 -8.68
N GLY A 33 -4.24 10.63 -7.48
CA GLY A 33 -4.10 11.66 -6.44
C GLY A 33 -5.43 12.13 -5.87
N MET A 34 -6.40 11.22 -5.79
CA MET A 34 -7.75 11.49 -5.24
C MET A 34 -8.40 12.69 -5.93
N TRP A 35 -8.66 12.52 -7.17
CA TRP A 35 -9.18 13.56 -8.08
C TRP A 35 -10.28 14.46 -7.48
N ASP A 36 -11.26 13.88 -6.80
CA ASP A 36 -12.34 14.65 -6.19
C ASP A 36 -11.95 15.42 -4.92
N GLY A 37 -10.89 14.99 -4.25
CA GLY A 37 -10.39 15.66 -3.04
C GLY A 37 -9.74 16.99 -3.32
N GLN A 38 -9.37 17.30 -4.56
CA GLN A 38 -8.74 18.57 -4.93
C GLN A 38 -9.68 19.77 -4.80
N THR A 39 -10.98 19.58 -5.00
CA THR A 39 -11.98 20.68 -4.95
C THR A 39 -12.18 21.24 -3.55
N ASP A 40 -11.87 20.47 -2.50
CA ASP A 40 -11.90 20.93 -1.11
C ASP A 40 -10.50 21.00 -0.48
N ASN A 41 -9.48 21.07 -1.32
CA ASN A 41 -8.09 21.04 -0.92
C ASN A 41 -7.75 19.85 -0.01
N TYR A 42 -8.22 18.66 -0.35
CA TYR A 42 -8.00 17.41 0.38
C TYR A 42 -8.48 17.44 1.85
N ARG A 43 -9.39 18.33 2.23
CA ARG A 43 -9.86 18.46 3.61
C ARG A 43 -10.48 17.16 4.13
N ARG A 44 -11.44 16.60 3.40
CA ARG A 44 -12.11 15.33 3.79
C ARG A 44 -11.12 14.17 3.86
N PHE A 45 -10.18 14.09 2.92
CA PHE A 45 -9.12 13.10 2.92
C PHE A 45 -8.28 13.20 4.20
N THR A 46 -7.78 14.39 4.52
CA THR A 46 -6.93 14.57 5.71
C THR A 46 -7.68 14.35 7.01
N GLU A 47 -8.96 14.73 7.10
CA GLU A 47 -9.83 14.45 8.24
C GLU A 47 -10.00 12.94 8.44
N TRP A 48 -10.27 12.20 7.35
CA TRP A 48 -10.42 10.75 7.40
C TRP A 48 -9.12 10.05 7.78
N VAL A 49 -7.98 10.41 7.16
CA VAL A 49 -6.68 9.85 7.53
C VAL A 49 -6.35 10.11 9.00
N THR A 50 -6.63 11.33 9.47
CA THR A 50 -6.42 11.69 10.89
C THR A 50 -7.25 10.80 11.82
N ALA A 51 -8.51 10.52 11.45
CA ALA A 51 -9.39 9.63 12.23
C ALA A 51 -8.87 8.18 12.27
N GLN A 52 -8.25 7.69 11.19
CA GLN A 52 -7.59 6.38 11.17
C GLN A 52 -6.32 6.35 12.03
N ASN A 53 -5.72 7.50 12.31
CA ASN A 53 -4.52 7.68 13.14
C ASN A 53 -3.35 6.75 12.76
N PRO A 54 -2.95 6.63 11.48
CA PRO A 54 -1.85 5.79 11.07
C PRO A 54 -0.50 6.39 11.49
N ASP A 55 0.48 5.54 11.71
CA ASP A 55 1.87 5.95 11.93
C ASP A 55 2.66 6.02 10.63
N ILE A 56 2.27 5.20 9.65
CA ILE A 56 2.83 5.13 8.30
C ILE A 56 1.68 4.99 7.31
N CYS A 57 1.74 5.75 6.22
CA CYS A 57 0.83 5.56 5.09
C CYS A 57 1.61 5.26 3.82
N VAL A 58 1.05 4.41 2.98
CA VAL A 58 1.52 4.13 1.63
C VAL A 58 0.39 4.42 0.64
N TRP A 59 0.66 5.36 -0.26
CA TRP A 59 -0.27 5.84 -1.26
C TRP A 59 0.17 5.39 -2.63
N ALA A 60 -0.68 4.68 -3.38
CA ALA A 60 -0.47 4.40 -4.79
C ALA A 60 -1.27 5.39 -5.65
N GLU A 61 -0.85 5.61 -6.90
CA GLU A 61 -1.40 6.62 -7.79
C GLU A 61 -1.45 8.04 -7.16
N SER A 62 -0.37 8.43 -6.54
CA SER A 62 -0.30 9.60 -5.67
C SER A 62 -0.08 10.93 -6.40
N VAL A 63 -0.33 10.97 -7.71
CA VAL A 63 -0.24 12.16 -8.57
C VAL A 63 -1.49 12.29 -9.42
N SER A 64 -2.06 13.49 -9.48
CA SER A 64 -3.14 13.79 -10.42
C SER A 64 -2.60 14.00 -11.82
N LEU A 65 -3.00 13.15 -12.76
CA LEU A 65 -2.55 13.19 -14.15
C LEU A 65 -3.61 13.76 -15.11
N TYR A 66 -4.87 13.90 -14.69
CA TYR A 66 -5.96 14.25 -15.57
C TYR A 66 -6.68 15.55 -15.15
N TYR A 67 -7.17 16.26 -16.13
CA TYR A 67 -8.09 17.39 -15.95
C TYR A 67 -9.53 16.90 -15.80
N SER A 68 -10.38 17.66 -15.11
CA SER A 68 -11.80 17.32 -15.02
C SER A 68 -12.46 17.34 -16.41
N ASN A 69 -13.27 16.32 -16.69
CA ASN A 69 -14.00 16.14 -17.93
C ASN A 69 -13.16 15.97 -19.20
N THR A 70 -11.84 15.81 -19.07
CA THR A 70 -10.96 15.57 -20.22
C THR A 70 -10.03 14.38 -19.92
N ALA A 71 -9.48 13.79 -20.96
CA ALA A 71 -8.41 12.80 -20.85
C ALA A 71 -7.02 13.45 -20.87
N ASP A 72 -6.95 14.77 -21.01
CA ASP A 72 -5.68 15.47 -21.06
C ASP A 72 -5.03 15.54 -19.69
N PRO A 73 -3.71 15.35 -19.62
CA PRO A 73 -2.98 15.47 -18.38
C PRO A 73 -3.11 16.87 -17.80
N LEU A 74 -3.22 16.98 -16.47
CA LEU A 74 -3.11 18.25 -15.79
C LEU A 74 -1.77 18.93 -16.11
N PRO A 75 -1.75 20.26 -16.27
CA PRO A 75 -0.52 21.02 -16.24
C PRO A 75 0.33 20.64 -15.02
N LYS A 76 1.65 20.63 -15.19
CA LYS A 76 2.55 20.18 -14.14
C LYS A 76 2.36 20.95 -12.83
N GLU A 77 2.05 22.22 -12.93
CA GLU A 77 1.82 23.14 -11.82
C GLU A 77 0.52 22.87 -11.05
N GLU A 78 -0.44 22.22 -11.71
CA GLU A 78 -1.74 21.89 -11.13
C GLU A 78 -1.80 20.47 -10.55
N ARG A 79 -0.74 19.67 -10.76
CA ARG A 79 -0.67 18.33 -10.19
C ARG A 79 -0.37 18.42 -8.70
N TYR A 80 -1.12 17.66 -7.89
CA TYR A 80 -0.74 17.46 -6.50
C TYR A 80 0.42 16.48 -6.45
N LEU A 81 1.61 17.01 -6.63
CA LEU A 81 2.82 16.22 -6.81
C LEU A 81 3.36 15.68 -5.50
N PRO A 82 4.29 14.72 -5.57
CA PRO A 82 5.11 14.36 -4.41
C PRO A 82 5.76 15.53 -3.68
N ASP A 83 6.05 16.63 -4.36
CA ASP A 83 6.55 17.87 -3.72
C ASP A 83 5.51 18.51 -2.78
N GLY A 84 4.23 18.41 -3.13
CA GLY A 84 3.12 18.86 -2.26
C GLY A 84 2.77 17.87 -1.17
N TRP A 85 3.27 16.65 -1.22
CA TRP A 85 2.98 15.63 -0.24
C TRP A 85 3.52 15.95 1.16
N GLN A 86 4.61 16.71 1.26
CA GLN A 86 5.15 17.14 2.56
C GLN A 86 4.13 17.99 3.33
N GLU A 87 3.48 18.95 2.66
CA GLU A 87 2.45 19.79 3.26
C GLU A 87 1.16 19.03 3.55
N LEU A 88 0.73 18.18 2.60
CA LEU A 88 -0.46 17.35 2.77
C LEU A 88 -0.29 16.38 3.95
N ALA A 89 0.86 15.70 4.04
CA ALA A 89 1.17 14.76 5.10
C ALA A 89 1.23 15.43 6.48
N ALA A 90 1.75 16.65 6.56
CA ALA A 90 1.79 17.41 7.81
C ALA A 90 0.39 17.66 8.39
N ARG A 91 -0.65 17.76 7.55
CA ARG A 91 -2.03 18.01 7.97
C ARG A 91 -2.64 16.85 8.78
N TYR A 92 -2.14 15.60 8.59
CA TYR A 92 -2.50 14.43 9.39
C TYR A 92 -1.36 13.92 10.28
N GLY A 93 -0.35 14.78 10.54
CA GLY A 93 0.69 14.55 11.53
C GLY A 93 1.90 13.75 11.07
N HIS A 94 2.10 13.56 9.76
CA HIS A 94 3.29 12.92 9.21
C HIS A 94 4.36 13.96 8.83
N LYS A 95 5.60 13.72 9.29
CA LYS A 95 6.72 14.66 9.09
C LYS A 95 7.63 14.26 7.94
N TYR A 96 7.62 12.99 7.56
CA TYR A 96 8.55 12.43 6.59
C TYR A 96 7.81 11.90 5.38
N VAL A 97 8.36 12.17 4.20
CA VAL A 97 7.81 11.77 2.92
C VAL A 97 8.90 11.14 2.07
N TYR A 98 8.58 10.03 1.43
CA TYR A 98 9.42 9.33 0.48
C TYR A 98 8.60 8.94 -0.75
N MET A 99 9.16 9.11 -1.93
CA MET A 99 8.53 8.68 -3.17
C MET A 99 9.24 7.44 -3.73
N GLY A 100 8.50 6.35 -3.86
CA GLY A 100 8.90 5.17 -4.61
C GLY A 100 8.55 5.29 -6.09
N GLY A 101 9.33 4.65 -6.95
CA GLY A 101 9.10 4.63 -8.39
C GLY A 101 9.34 5.96 -9.11
N HIS A 102 8.82 6.07 -10.33
CA HIS A 102 8.97 7.24 -11.19
C HIS A 102 7.97 8.33 -10.81
N ARG A 103 8.42 9.59 -10.79
CA ARG A 103 7.61 10.73 -10.35
C ARG A 103 6.34 10.97 -11.17
N ASP A 104 6.44 10.82 -12.47
CA ASP A 104 5.39 11.16 -13.43
C ASP A 104 4.64 9.93 -13.96
N ASP A 105 4.80 8.76 -13.32
CA ASP A 105 4.25 7.48 -13.79
C ASP A 105 3.58 6.71 -12.65
N TYR A 106 2.45 7.22 -12.15
CA TYR A 106 1.65 6.61 -11.07
C TYR A 106 2.46 6.24 -9.82
N PRO A 107 3.24 7.17 -9.26
CA PRO A 107 4.17 6.89 -8.19
C PRO A 107 3.48 6.46 -6.92
N GLN A 108 4.25 5.75 -6.09
CA GLN A 108 3.86 5.45 -4.72
C GLN A 108 4.57 6.46 -3.79
N VAL A 109 3.84 6.92 -2.78
CA VAL A 109 4.38 7.81 -1.75
C VAL A 109 4.22 7.16 -0.38
N ILE A 110 5.30 7.13 0.39
CA ILE A 110 5.25 6.79 1.82
C ILE A 110 5.24 8.09 2.60
N THR A 111 4.32 8.21 3.55
CA THR A 111 4.34 9.27 4.56
C THR A 111 4.43 8.66 5.94
N SER A 112 5.17 9.25 6.86
CA SER A 112 5.45 8.66 8.17
C SER A 112 5.63 9.69 9.27
N ARG A 113 5.30 9.30 10.50
CA ARG A 113 5.70 10.00 11.73
C ARG A 113 7.18 9.80 12.06
N TYR A 114 7.78 8.73 11.54
CA TYR A 114 9.15 8.31 11.78
C TYR A 114 10.05 8.60 10.58
N PRO A 115 11.34 8.85 10.79
CA PRO A 115 12.29 9.05 9.69
C PRO A 115 12.26 7.89 8.69
N ILE A 116 12.34 8.24 7.41
CA ILE A 116 12.37 7.30 6.29
C ILE A 116 13.76 7.32 5.68
N GLU A 117 14.43 6.17 5.64
CA GLU A 117 15.64 5.97 4.86
C GLU A 117 15.26 5.41 3.48
N ASN A 118 15.70 6.10 2.43
CA ASN A 118 15.56 5.61 1.06
C ASN A 118 16.65 4.58 0.77
N VAL A 119 16.29 3.31 0.72
CA VAL A 119 17.23 2.23 0.40
C VAL A 119 17.38 2.05 -1.09
N LYS A 120 16.24 1.94 -1.81
CA LYS A 120 16.23 1.76 -3.25
C LYS A 120 14.97 2.32 -3.88
N ARG A 121 15.14 2.99 -5.02
CA ARG A 121 14.05 3.33 -5.93
C ARG A 121 14.19 2.54 -7.21
N ILE A 122 13.09 1.93 -7.64
CA ILE A 122 12.97 1.23 -8.91
C ILE A 122 12.06 2.11 -9.76
N ILE A 123 12.65 2.80 -10.74
CA ILE A 123 11.99 3.90 -11.46
C ILE A 123 11.48 3.53 -12.83
N GLY A 124 11.67 2.27 -13.26
CA GLY A 124 11.16 1.77 -14.52
C GLY A 124 11.98 2.17 -15.75
N ASN A 125 13.24 2.59 -15.57
CA ASN A 125 14.14 2.89 -16.68
C ASN A 125 15.52 2.22 -16.51
N GLY A 126 16.34 2.21 -17.55
CA GLY A 126 17.65 1.58 -17.49
C GLY A 126 17.56 0.07 -17.23
N GLN A 127 18.25 -0.41 -16.21
CA GLN A 127 18.28 -1.85 -15.87
C GLN A 127 16.96 -2.37 -15.26
N ASP A 128 16.15 -1.47 -14.71
CA ASP A 128 14.86 -1.78 -14.09
C ASP A 128 13.66 -1.48 -15.02
N SER A 129 13.91 -1.36 -16.33
CA SER A 129 12.90 -1.03 -17.35
C SER A 129 11.73 -2.02 -17.46
N VAL A 130 11.85 -3.20 -16.85
CA VAL A 130 10.75 -4.14 -16.76
C VAL A 130 9.62 -3.62 -15.86
N VAL A 131 9.92 -2.77 -14.88
CA VAL A 131 8.94 -2.24 -13.92
C VAL A 131 8.27 -1.01 -14.50
N THR A 132 6.94 -1.00 -14.58
CA THR A 132 6.18 0.04 -15.29
C THR A 132 5.99 1.30 -14.43
N HIS A 133 5.28 1.18 -13.31
CA HIS A 133 4.98 2.33 -12.44
C HIS A 133 5.96 2.46 -11.29
N GLY A 134 6.94 1.58 -11.26
CA GLY A 134 7.99 1.61 -10.26
C GLY A 134 7.65 0.91 -8.96
N ALA A 135 8.67 0.87 -8.12
CA ALA A 135 8.60 0.37 -6.76
C ALA A 135 9.60 1.13 -5.88
N GLY A 136 9.45 1.01 -4.58
CA GLY A 136 10.35 1.62 -3.62
C GLY A 136 10.64 0.68 -2.46
N TRP A 137 11.90 0.67 -2.00
CA TRP A 137 12.30 0.07 -0.75
C TRP A 137 12.79 1.15 0.19
N ALA A 138 12.08 1.32 1.30
CA ALA A 138 12.41 2.22 2.37
C ALA A 138 12.63 1.46 3.68
N ARG A 139 13.44 2.03 4.58
CA ARG A 139 13.58 1.57 5.95
C ARG A 139 13.04 2.60 6.92
N ILE A 140 12.38 2.12 7.97
CA ILE A 140 11.87 2.94 9.05
C ILE A 140 12.26 2.29 10.37
N ASN A 141 12.87 3.05 11.27
CA ASN A 141 13.13 2.60 12.63
C ASN A 141 11.93 2.94 13.52
N PHE A 142 11.29 1.90 14.02
CA PHE A 142 10.21 2.03 14.98
C PHE A 142 10.64 1.43 16.33
N ASN A 143 10.87 2.28 17.33
CA ASN A 143 11.27 1.86 18.68
C ASN A 143 12.49 0.91 18.69
N GLY A 144 13.50 1.17 17.86
CA GLY A 144 14.70 0.33 17.74
C GLY A 144 14.54 -0.90 16.86
N LYS A 145 13.38 -1.11 16.25
CA LYS A 145 13.10 -2.18 15.29
C LYS A 145 13.17 -1.64 13.86
N GLU A 146 14.02 -2.25 13.05
CA GLU A 146 14.12 -1.88 11.64
C GLU A 146 12.99 -2.53 10.84
N LEU A 147 12.20 -1.71 10.16
CA LEU A 147 11.12 -2.13 9.28
C LEU A 147 11.52 -1.89 7.84
N ASN A 148 11.46 -2.92 7.00
CA ASN A 148 11.68 -2.83 5.56
C ASN A 148 10.33 -2.74 4.84
N LEU A 149 10.04 -1.60 4.23
CA LEU A 149 8.82 -1.35 3.47
C LEU A 149 9.12 -1.40 1.98
N VAL A 150 8.40 -2.24 1.26
CA VAL A 150 8.39 -2.28 -0.21
C VAL A 150 7.04 -1.80 -0.69
N THR A 151 7.05 -0.76 -1.52
CA THR A 151 5.86 -0.26 -2.20
C THR A 151 5.93 -0.57 -3.67
N LEU A 152 4.80 -0.81 -4.31
CA LEU A 152 4.75 -1.09 -5.73
C LEU A 152 3.41 -0.71 -6.36
N HIS A 153 3.45 -0.54 -7.67
CA HIS A 153 2.27 -0.53 -8.53
C HIS A 153 2.67 -1.20 -9.84
N THR A 154 2.08 -2.35 -10.14
CA THR A 154 2.44 -3.12 -11.35
C THR A 154 1.59 -2.75 -12.55
N TRP A 155 1.93 -3.27 -13.72
CA TRP A 155 1.22 -3.05 -14.98
C TRP A 155 -0.30 -3.27 -14.83
N PRO A 156 -1.16 -2.32 -15.28
CA PRO A 156 -2.61 -2.43 -15.12
C PRO A 156 -3.21 -3.62 -15.87
N GLN A 157 -4.31 -4.17 -15.36
CA GLN A 157 -4.97 -5.35 -15.94
C GLN A 157 -5.48 -5.12 -17.36
N ARG A 158 -5.91 -3.91 -17.66
CA ARG A 158 -6.32 -3.48 -19.00
C ARG A 158 -5.29 -2.48 -19.49
N TRP A 159 -4.19 -3.00 -19.95
CA TRP A 159 -3.09 -2.28 -20.53
C TRP A 159 -3.47 -0.99 -21.28
N ALA A 160 -2.59 0.00 -21.20
CA ALA A 160 -2.43 1.13 -22.10
C ALA A 160 -3.66 1.97 -22.36
N TYR A 161 -4.07 2.74 -21.37
CA TYR A 161 -4.85 3.93 -21.65
C TYR A 161 -4.10 4.80 -22.68
N GLY A 162 -4.75 5.08 -23.81
CA GLY A 162 -4.25 6.05 -24.79
C GLY A 162 -3.12 5.59 -25.73
N ILE A 163 -2.57 4.39 -25.59
CA ILE A 163 -1.58 3.89 -26.56
C ILE A 163 -2.29 3.09 -27.65
N PRO A 164 -2.07 3.42 -28.95
CA PRO A 164 -2.62 2.65 -30.06
C PRO A 164 -2.24 1.17 -29.98
N GLN A 165 -3.15 0.28 -30.42
CA GLN A 165 -2.96 -1.18 -30.34
C GLN A 165 -1.64 -1.63 -30.95
N GLU A 166 -1.28 -1.06 -32.09
CA GLU A 166 -0.07 -1.37 -32.86
C GLU A 166 1.24 -0.97 -32.15
N GLN A 167 1.17 -0.04 -31.19
CA GLN A 167 2.34 0.43 -30.45
C GLN A 167 2.55 -0.34 -29.14
N ARG A 168 1.68 -1.30 -28.84
CA ARG A 168 1.75 -2.04 -27.58
C ARG A 168 2.77 -3.14 -27.67
N ASP A 169 3.57 -3.21 -26.62
CA ASP A 169 4.40 -4.40 -26.41
C ASP A 169 3.50 -5.64 -26.32
N SER A 170 3.68 -6.57 -27.24
CA SER A 170 2.88 -7.79 -27.31
C SER A 170 3.00 -8.63 -26.03
N SER A 171 4.14 -8.59 -25.34
CA SER A 171 4.32 -9.27 -24.04
C SER A 171 3.44 -8.68 -22.97
N LYS A 172 3.20 -7.37 -22.99
CA LYS A 172 2.31 -6.67 -22.05
C LYS A 172 0.83 -6.93 -22.35
N ALA A 173 0.49 -7.18 -23.60
CA ALA A 173 -0.90 -7.43 -24.02
C ALA A 173 -1.34 -8.88 -23.84
N VAL A 174 -0.40 -9.83 -23.84
CA VAL A 174 -0.71 -11.24 -23.72
C VAL A 174 -1.30 -11.57 -22.35
N ASN A 175 -2.44 -12.27 -22.34
CA ASN A 175 -3.16 -12.64 -21.11
C ASN A 175 -3.47 -11.45 -20.20
N GLY A 176 -3.84 -10.30 -20.76
CA GLY A 176 -4.15 -9.10 -20.01
C GLY A 176 -2.96 -8.55 -19.20
N GLY A 177 -1.74 -8.87 -19.61
CA GLY A 177 -0.50 -8.45 -18.94
C GLY A 177 -0.06 -9.34 -17.76
N ASP A 178 -0.68 -10.49 -17.52
CA ASP A 178 -0.37 -11.36 -16.38
C ASP A 178 1.09 -11.82 -16.35
N ARG A 179 1.63 -12.21 -17.51
CA ARG A 179 3.05 -12.63 -17.64
C ARG A 179 4.00 -11.47 -17.42
N TYR A 180 3.61 -10.29 -17.87
CA TYR A 180 4.40 -9.08 -17.67
C TYR A 180 4.47 -8.70 -16.20
N ARG A 181 3.32 -8.64 -15.51
CA ARG A 181 3.27 -8.40 -14.04
C ARG A 181 4.09 -9.43 -13.26
N ARG A 182 4.09 -10.68 -13.72
CA ARG A 182 4.92 -11.73 -13.11
C ARG A 182 6.42 -11.38 -13.24
N MET A 183 6.87 -10.85 -14.38
CA MET A 183 8.25 -10.39 -14.57
C MET A 183 8.58 -9.18 -13.70
N GLU A 184 7.68 -8.21 -13.61
CA GLU A 184 7.82 -7.06 -12.70
C GLU A 184 8.00 -7.52 -11.27
N MET A 185 7.13 -8.43 -10.79
CA MET A 185 7.18 -8.95 -9.43
C MET A 185 8.47 -9.70 -9.13
N GLU A 186 8.95 -10.52 -10.07
CA GLU A 186 10.22 -11.21 -9.94
C GLU A 186 11.37 -10.22 -9.76
N TYR A 187 11.40 -9.18 -10.58
CA TYR A 187 12.42 -8.14 -10.49
C TYR A 187 12.34 -7.38 -9.16
N ILE A 188 11.14 -6.94 -8.77
CA ILE A 188 10.93 -6.21 -7.52
C ILE A 188 11.38 -7.06 -6.32
N CYS A 189 10.94 -8.31 -6.23
CA CYS A 189 11.33 -9.19 -5.12
C CYS A 189 12.84 -9.43 -5.09
N LYS A 190 13.48 -9.66 -6.24
CA LYS A 190 14.93 -9.84 -6.34
C LYS A 190 15.71 -8.61 -5.87
N GLU A 191 15.22 -7.42 -6.19
CA GLU A 191 15.88 -6.15 -5.90
C GLU A 191 15.55 -5.58 -4.51
N THR A 192 14.66 -6.21 -3.78
CA THR A 192 14.24 -5.82 -2.42
C THR A 192 14.48 -6.95 -1.42
N VAL A 193 13.47 -7.72 -1.06
CA VAL A 193 13.55 -8.81 -0.07
C VAL A 193 14.61 -9.84 -0.41
N GLY A 194 14.87 -10.11 -1.68
CA GLY A 194 15.91 -11.02 -2.16
C GLY A 194 17.35 -10.52 -1.98
N LYS A 195 17.54 -9.27 -1.56
CA LYS A 195 18.88 -8.75 -1.19
C LYS A 195 19.29 -9.10 0.23
N SER A 196 18.36 -9.55 1.07
CA SER A 196 18.66 -10.01 2.42
C SER A 196 18.68 -11.54 2.47
N ASN A 197 19.82 -12.10 2.92
CA ASN A 197 19.93 -13.53 3.19
C ASN A 197 19.16 -13.97 4.44
N GLY A 198 18.74 -13.01 5.28
CA GLY A 198 18.01 -13.23 6.53
C GLY A 198 16.55 -12.81 6.50
N ALA A 199 16.02 -12.47 5.32
CA ALA A 199 14.71 -11.84 5.17
C ALA A 199 13.57 -12.55 5.92
N ALA A 200 13.59 -13.88 6.00
CA ALA A 200 12.56 -14.65 6.71
C ALA A 200 12.54 -14.37 8.23
N GLY A 201 13.66 -13.91 8.81
CA GLY A 201 13.79 -13.55 10.22
C GLY A 201 13.67 -12.04 10.49
N GLU A 202 13.57 -11.23 9.46
CA GLU A 202 13.52 -9.76 9.53
C GLU A 202 12.08 -9.25 9.36
N TYR A 203 11.88 -7.97 9.67
CA TYR A 203 10.59 -7.29 9.50
C TYR A 203 10.49 -6.69 8.09
N TRP A 204 9.96 -7.46 7.15
CA TRP A 204 9.66 -7.02 5.79
C TRP A 204 8.16 -6.89 5.58
N MET A 205 7.79 -5.84 4.87
CA MET A 205 6.44 -5.59 4.39
C MET A 205 6.47 -5.23 2.91
N MET A 206 5.50 -5.71 2.16
CA MET A 206 5.30 -5.35 0.76
C MET A 206 3.83 -5.05 0.53
N MET A 207 3.52 -3.87 0.01
CA MET A 207 2.15 -3.44 -0.22
C MET A 207 2.04 -2.61 -1.49
N GLY A 208 0.89 -2.68 -2.15
CA GLY A 208 0.67 -1.97 -3.39
C GLY A 208 -0.56 -2.45 -4.15
N ASP A 209 -0.77 -1.85 -5.31
CA ASP A 209 -1.65 -2.37 -6.35
C ASP A 209 -0.86 -3.35 -7.24
N PHE A 210 -1.15 -4.61 -7.08
CA PHE A 210 -0.49 -5.70 -7.83
C PHE A 210 -1.14 -5.93 -9.19
N ASN A 211 -2.29 -5.29 -9.44
CA ASN A 211 -3.09 -5.49 -10.66
C ASN A 211 -3.30 -6.98 -11.04
N ALA A 212 -3.17 -7.87 -10.08
CA ALA A 212 -3.21 -9.31 -10.22
C ALA A 212 -4.11 -9.94 -9.16
N LYS A 213 -4.63 -11.12 -9.45
CA LYS A 213 -5.47 -11.89 -8.53
C LYS A 213 -4.69 -13.01 -7.88
N SER A 214 -5.06 -13.36 -6.65
CA SER A 214 -4.44 -14.46 -5.91
C SER A 214 -5.21 -15.76 -6.09
N ARG A 215 -4.48 -16.86 -6.30
CA ARG A 215 -5.01 -18.22 -6.27
C ARG A 215 -5.70 -18.54 -4.94
N ALA A 216 -5.23 -17.98 -3.85
CA ALA A 216 -5.83 -18.14 -2.54
C ALA A 216 -7.29 -17.64 -2.46
N ASP A 217 -7.72 -16.80 -3.40
CA ASP A 217 -9.09 -16.32 -3.54
C ASP A 217 -9.89 -17.06 -4.61
N ASN A 218 -9.34 -18.11 -5.22
CA ASN A 218 -9.99 -18.79 -6.34
C ASN A 218 -11.31 -19.47 -5.96
N HIS A 219 -11.49 -19.81 -4.70
CA HIS A 219 -12.78 -20.30 -4.18
C HIS A 219 -13.92 -19.28 -4.38
N PHE A 220 -13.58 -18.00 -4.54
CA PHE A 220 -14.51 -16.93 -4.85
C PHE A 220 -14.62 -16.65 -6.35
N TYR A 221 -13.48 -16.62 -7.07
CA TYR A 221 -13.45 -16.34 -8.51
C TYR A 221 -13.93 -17.54 -9.35
N ASN A 222 -13.66 -18.73 -8.89
CA ASN A 222 -13.99 -19.99 -9.58
C ASN A 222 -13.42 -20.04 -11.01
N TRP A 223 -12.15 -19.65 -11.16
CA TRP A 223 -11.45 -19.68 -12.43
C TRP A 223 -10.69 -20.99 -12.64
N PRO A 224 -10.35 -21.35 -13.90
CA PRO A 224 -9.48 -22.50 -14.16
C PRO A 224 -8.17 -22.42 -13.37
N GLU A 225 -7.72 -23.56 -12.83
CA GLU A 225 -6.52 -23.62 -12.00
C GLU A 225 -5.23 -23.26 -12.76
N ASP A 226 -5.22 -23.44 -14.10
CA ASP A 226 -4.11 -23.10 -14.98
C ASP A 226 -4.16 -21.65 -15.52
N THR A 227 -5.08 -20.82 -15.00
CA THR A 227 -5.17 -19.43 -15.44
C THR A 227 -3.89 -18.65 -15.10
N THR A 228 -3.48 -17.79 -16.03
CA THR A 228 -2.32 -16.90 -15.85
C THR A 228 -2.56 -15.78 -14.85
N ALA A 229 -3.82 -15.51 -14.49
CA ALA A 229 -4.19 -14.44 -13.56
C ALA A 229 -3.56 -14.58 -12.16
N PHE A 230 -3.12 -15.78 -11.79
CA PHE A 230 -2.53 -16.07 -10.47
C PHE A 230 -0.99 -16.02 -10.45
N LEU A 231 -0.33 -15.87 -11.60
CA LEU A 231 1.14 -15.98 -11.73
C LEU A 231 1.93 -15.07 -10.79
N VAL A 232 1.43 -13.86 -10.50
CA VAL A 232 2.10 -12.89 -9.62
C VAL A 232 2.18 -13.42 -8.20
N HIS A 233 1.04 -13.80 -7.65
CA HIS A 233 0.94 -14.25 -6.26
C HIS A 233 1.49 -15.67 -6.07
N ASP A 234 1.37 -16.54 -7.07
CA ASP A 234 2.05 -17.85 -7.08
C ASP A 234 3.57 -17.68 -6.96
N TYR A 235 4.13 -16.69 -7.67
CA TYR A 235 5.56 -16.39 -7.54
C TYR A 235 5.94 -15.94 -6.13
N ILE A 236 5.18 -15.01 -5.57
CA ILE A 236 5.44 -14.49 -4.22
C ILE A 236 5.43 -15.64 -3.20
N HIS A 237 4.41 -16.49 -3.22
CA HIS A 237 4.28 -17.62 -2.31
C HIS A 237 5.38 -18.67 -2.46
N GLN A 238 5.87 -18.90 -3.68
CA GLN A 238 6.89 -19.92 -3.96
C GLN A 238 8.33 -19.44 -3.73
N ASN A 239 8.59 -18.14 -3.84
CA ASN A 239 9.95 -17.61 -3.93
C ASN A 239 10.30 -16.56 -2.87
N THR A 240 9.38 -16.22 -1.98
CA THR A 240 9.61 -15.22 -0.94
C THR A 240 9.08 -15.69 0.42
N PRO A 241 9.54 -15.10 1.54
CA PRO A 241 9.00 -15.38 2.86
C PRO A 241 7.71 -14.60 3.19
N TYR A 242 7.07 -13.98 2.21
CA TYR A 242 5.90 -13.15 2.41
C TYR A 242 4.62 -13.96 2.64
N ILE A 243 3.82 -13.48 3.60
CA ILE A 243 2.50 -13.97 3.97
C ILE A 243 1.47 -12.91 3.59
N ASP A 244 0.42 -13.26 2.88
CA ASP A 244 -0.73 -12.39 2.60
C ASP A 244 -1.53 -12.19 3.89
N ILE A 245 -1.45 -11.00 4.48
CA ILE A 245 -2.00 -10.70 5.82
C ILE A 245 -3.50 -10.91 5.86
N ILE A 246 -4.24 -10.37 4.90
CA ILE A 246 -5.70 -10.43 4.89
C ILE A 246 -6.18 -11.87 4.70
N LYS A 247 -5.55 -12.59 3.78
CA LYS A 247 -5.94 -13.97 3.51
C LYS A 247 -5.62 -14.92 4.64
N GLU A 248 -4.45 -14.79 5.23
CA GLU A 248 -4.02 -15.63 6.34
C GLU A 248 -4.87 -15.38 7.60
N LYS A 249 -5.23 -14.11 7.86
CA LYS A 249 -6.09 -13.74 9.00
C LYS A 249 -7.54 -14.19 8.78
N TYR A 250 -8.03 -14.18 7.54
CA TYR A 250 -9.42 -14.46 7.18
C TYR A 250 -9.52 -15.50 6.05
N PRO A 251 -9.10 -16.74 6.28
CA PRO A 251 -8.90 -17.74 5.21
C PRO A 251 -10.18 -18.08 4.43
N ASN A 252 -11.34 -17.96 5.06
CA ASN A 252 -12.65 -18.32 4.47
C ASN A 252 -13.46 -17.09 4.00
N GLN A 253 -12.86 -15.88 4.06
CA GLN A 253 -13.53 -14.66 3.64
C GLN A 253 -12.87 -14.07 2.40
N PHE A 254 -13.65 -13.31 1.65
CA PHE A 254 -13.17 -12.55 0.52
C PHE A 254 -13.46 -11.06 0.74
N PHE A 255 -12.43 -10.25 0.59
CA PHE A 255 -12.51 -8.80 0.70
C PHE A 255 -12.16 -8.17 -0.64
N THR A 256 -13.12 -7.51 -1.27
CA THR A 256 -12.82 -6.72 -2.48
C THR A 256 -12.07 -5.44 -2.10
N THR A 257 -10.99 -5.15 -2.82
CA THR A 257 -10.24 -3.90 -2.67
C THR A 257 -10.57 -2.87 -3.74
N THR A 258 -11.47 -3.19 -4.68
CA THR A 258 -11.87 -2.26 -5.74
C THR A 258 -13.37 -1.98 -5.72
N GLY A 259 -13.81 -0.98 -6.48
CA GLY A 259 -15.23 -0.73 -6.73
C GLY A 259 -15.93 -1.85 -7.50
N GLY A 260 -15.17 -2.72 -8.18
CA GLY A 260 -15.61 -4.00 -8.72
C GLY A 260 -15.59 -5.12 -7.68
N LYS A 261 -15.63 -6.37 -8.16
CA LYS A 261 -15.58 -7.56 -7.29
C LYS A 261 -14.18 -8.21 -7.35
N THR A 262 -13.12 -7.41 -7.18
CA THR A 262 -11.74 -7.90 -7.26
C THR A 262 -10.94 -7.48 -6.05
N ARG A 263 -9.96 -8.32 -5.70
CA ARG A 263 -8.89 -8.00 -4.77
C ARG A 263 -7.60 -7.97 -5.57
N ILE A 264 -7.03 -6.79 -5.74
CA ILE A 264 -5.78 -6.55 -6.49
C ILE A 264 -4.79 -5.72 -5.68
N ASP A 265 -5.23 -5.18 -4.56
CA ASP A 265 -4.39 -4.55 -3.56
C ASP A 265 -4.08 -5.56 -2.47
N PHE A 266 -2.82 -5.64 -2.09
CA PHE A 266 -2.36 -6.60 -1.09
C PHE A 266 -1.41 -5.94 -0.10
N PHE A 267 -1.39 -6.51 1.09
CA PHE A 267 -0.43 -6.21 2.13
C PHE A 267 0.20 -7.53 2.59
N TYR A 268 1.47 -7.71 2.26
CA TYR A 268 2.28 -8.85 2.63
C TYR A 268 3.24 -8.50 3.76
N CYS A 269 3.56 -9.47 4.62
CA CYS A 269 4.66 -9.35 5.57
C CYS A 269 5.34 -10.69 5.83
N THR A 270 6.52 -10.65 6.44
CA THR A 270 7.22 -11.86 6.90
C THR A 270 6.65 -12.39 8.21
N ALA A 271 6.87 -13.68 8.52
CA ALA A 271 6.33 -14.35 9.70
C ALA A 271 6.63 -13.66 11.04
N PRO A 272 7.85 -13.12 11.29
CA PRO A 272 8.12 -12.37 12.52
C PRO A 272 7.19 -11.17 12.72
N LEU A 273 6.81 -10.51 11.63
CA LEU A 273 5.88 -9.39 11.67
C LEU A 273 4.43 -9.86 11.76
N TYR A 274 4.06 -10.89 11.00
CA TYR A 274 2.73 -11.47 11.04
C TYR A 274 2.30 -11.86 12.44
N ASN A 275 3.20 -12.47 13.22
CA ASN A 275 2.96 -12.86 14.61
C ASN A 275 2.74 -11.67 15.57
N LYS A 276 2.92 -10.44 15.10
CA LYS A 276 2.72 -9.20 15.85
C LYS A 276 1.44 -8.46 15.47
N ILE A 277 0.68 -8.99 14.51
CA ILE A 277 -0.56 -8.36 14.04
C ILE A 277 -1.65 -8.51 15.09
N THR A 278 -2.20 -7.39 15.52
CA THR A 278 -3.39 -7.31 16.39
C THR A 278 -4.65 -7.11 15.55
N GLU A 279 -4.57 -6.27 14.52
CA GLU A 279 -5.70 -5.98 13.64
C GLU A 279 -5.26 -5.91 12.19
N ALA A 280 -6.11 -6.36 11.27
CA ALA A 280 -5.97 -6.13 9.83
C ALA A 280 -7.35 -6.06 9.18
N SER A 281 -7.57 -5.08 8.35
CA SER A 281 -8.87 -4.85 7.71
C SER A 281 -8.74 -4.20 6.34
N VAL A 282 -9.68 -4.55 5.46
CA VAL A 282 -9.99 -3.74 4.27
C VAL A 282 -11.13 -2.81 4.67
N ILE A 283 -10.87 -1.51 4.68
CA ILE A 283 -11.84 -0.53 5.18
C ILE A 283 -12.90 -0.27 4.10
N SER A 284 -14.16 -0.34 4.52
CA SER A 284 -15.32 0.00 3.70
C SER A 284 -16.30 0.75 4.58
N ASP A 285 -16.13 2.05 4.68
CA ASP A 285 -16.99 2.98 5.40
C ASP A 285 -17.65 3.96 4.42
N ASP A 286 -18.42 4.92 4.94
CA ASP A 286 -19.12 5.91 4.14
C ASP A 286 -18.18 6.77 3.28
N TYR A 287 -16.94 6.96 3.71
CA TYR A 287 -15.95 7.74 2.96
C TYR A 287 -15.21 6.90 1.93
N THR A 288 -14.83 5.67 2.26
CA THR A 288 -13.96 4.82 1.42
C THR A 288 -14.72 3.92 0.46
N THR A 289 -16.05 3.82 0.56
CA THR A 289 -16.85 3.03 -0.37
C THR A 289 -16.84 3.69 -1.75
N PRO A 290 -16.32 3.02 -2.79
CA PRO A 290 -16.20 3.62 -4.12
C PRO A 290 -17.54 3.95 -4.74
N VAL A 291 -17.72 5.22 -5.12
CA VAL A 291 -18.87 5.70 -5.87
C VAL A 291 -18.42 6.26 -7.21
N ARG A 292 -18.97 5.75 -8.30
CA ARG A 292 -18.58 6.19 -9.65
C ARG A 292 -18.98 7.64 -9.89
N ASN A 293 -17.98 8.46 -10.25
CA ASN A 293 -18.19 9.86 -10.61
C ASN A 293 -18.12 10.05 -12.14
N ALA A 294 -19.15 9.55 -12.83
CA ALA A 294 -19.22 9.62 -14.28
C ALA A 294 -19.37 11.04 -14.86
N GLN A 295 -19.67 12.05 -14.01
CA GLN A 295 -19.82 13.44 -14.46
C GLN A 295 -18.49 14.13 -14.75
N LYS A 296 -17.37 13.65 -14.15
CA LYS A 296 -16.05 14.22 -14.36
C LYS A 296 -15.29 13.45 -15.45
N ILE A 297 -14.98 12.21 -15.20
CA ILE A 297 -14.34 11.32 -16.19
C ILE A 297 -14.98 9.94 -16.05
N SER A 298 -15.26 9.29 -17.18
CA SER A 298 -16.07 8.05 -17.21
C SER A 298 -15.55 6.91 -16.32
N ASN A 299 -14.25 6.89 -15.99
CA ASN A 299 -13.61 5.86 -15.19
C ASN A 299 -13.24 6.33 -13.78
N PHE A 300 -13.60 7.53 -13.38
CA PHE A 300 -13.28 8.02 -12.04
C PHE A 300 -14.36 7.66 -11.02
N TRP A 301 -13.87 7.36 -9.85
CA TRP A 301 -14.66 7.01 -8.68
C TRP A 301 -14.34 7.98 -7.54
N HIS A 302 -15.25 8.13 -6.62
CA HIS A 302 -15.09 8.95 -5.43
C HIS A 302 -15.10 8.02 -4.19
N PRO A 303 -14.17 8.19 -3.26
CA PRO A 303 -12.94 8.99 -3.28
C PRO A 303 -11.84 8.34 -4.14
N SER A 304 -11.95 7.05 -4.39
CA SER A 304 -11.10 6.20 -5.23
C SER A 304 -11.90 5.01 -5.71
N ASP A 305 -11.46 4.34 -6.77
CA ASP A 305 -11.99 3.03 -7.17
C ASP A 305 -11.42 1.87 -6.34
N HIS A 306 -10.51 2.16 -5.42
CA HIS A 306 -9.93 1.20 -4.49
C HIS A 306 -10.36 1.47 -3.04
N ARG A 307 -10.20 0.45 -2.18
CA ARG A 307 -10.40 0.52 -0.74
C ARG A 307 -9.09 0.42 0.01
N PRO A 308 -8.94 1.14 1.12
CA PRO A 308 -7.72 1.07 1.93
C PRO A 308 -7.61 -0.22 2.72
N ILE A 309 -6.35 -0.59 3.01
CA ILE A 309 -5.99 -1.69 3.90
C ILE A 309 -5.28 -1.09 5.10
N LEU A 310 -5.75 -1.38 6.30
CA LEU A 310 -5.15 -0.98 7.57
C LEU A 310 -4.67 -2.22 8.32
N VAL A 311 -3.41 -2.16 8.79
CA VAL A 311 -2.83 -3.22 9.63
C VAL A 311 -2.21 -2.60 10.87
N GLU A 312 -2.44 -3.25 12.01
CA GLU A 312 -1.91 -2.86 13.31
C GLU A 312 -1.00 -3.94 13.86
N PHE A 313 0.16 -3.53 14.38
CA PHE A 313 1.19 -4.40 14.94
C PHE A 313 1.57 -3.94 16.35
N VAL A 314 1.84 -4.89 17.25
CA VAL A 314 2.50 -4.65 18.54
C VAL A 314 3.90 -5.22 18.49
N LEU A 315 4.92 -4.31 18.37
CA LEU A 315 6.34 -4.64 18.13
C LEU A 315 7.18 -4.48 19.38
#